data_3d78d67e4b7835fa96e272e3c005c15d
#
_entry.id   3d78d67e4b7835fa96e272e3c005c15d
#
_cell.length_a   1.000
_cell.length_b   1.000
_cell.length_c   1.000
_cell.angle_alpha   90.00
_cell.angle_beta   90.00
_cell.angle_gamma   90.00
#
_symmetry.space_group_name_H-M   'P 1'
#
loop_
_entity.id
_entity.type
_entity.pdbx_description
1 polymer ?
#
loop_
_entity_poly.entity_id
_entity_poly.type
_entity_poly.pdbx_seq_one_letter_code
_entity_poly.pdbx_strand_id
1 'polypeptide(L)'
;MAASKTSSDGKRELQAFFKGKFVPISQARVSVMTHALHYGTGVFEGIRGNWNEEKGIVYIFRLREHYDRLLRGCRILMLDIPYTAEELCNITVDLVERNGHRQDIYIRPLAYKSAELVANLKLQELSSDFTLMTVPFGSYLGGADALRCCTSSWRRVDDSMISTHIKSSGIYVNSILAKTEATLAGFDEAIILNQDGHVCEGSGENIFMVAGGRLVTPTLEDNSLPGITRDTVIQLAQSELGLHVVERSIDRSELYLADEVFLTGTAAHLTPVVQLDHRDIA
;
A
#
# COMPACT_ATOMS: atom_id res chain seq x y z
N MET A 1 -32.04 -4.11 20.10
CA MET A 1 -31.83 -2.86 19.37
C MET A 1 -30.92 -1.98 20.20
N ALA A 2 -29.63 -1.92 19.87
CA ALA A 2 -28.67 -1.05 20.56
C ALA A 2 -28.68 0.31 19.85
N ALA A 3 -29.06 1.36 20.56
CA ALA A 3 -29.05 2.73 20.06
C ALA A 3 -27.61 3.16 19.73
N SER A 4 -27.36 3.58 18.49
CA SER A 4 -26.08 4.15 18.08
C SER A 4 -25.88 5.48 18.81
N LYS A 5 -24.81 5.59 19.58
CA LYS A 5 -24.38 6.88 20.15
C LYS A 5 -23.91 7.79 19.01
N THR A 6 -24.59 8.90 18.78
CA THR A 6 -24.10 9.98 17.92
C THR A 6 -22.96 10.70 18.63
N SER A 7 -21.89 11.01 17.89
CA SER A 7 -20.84 11.92 18.35
C SER A 7 -21.43 13.33 18.53
N SER A 8 -20.77 14.19 19.32
CA SER A 8 -21.22 15.54 19.67
C SER A 8 -21.51 16.49 18.48
N ASP A 9 -21.21 16.07 17.23
CA ASP A 9 -21.38 16.84 15.99
C ASP A 9 -22.52 16.32 15.10
N GLY A 10 -23.38 15.41 15.56
CA GLY A 10 -24.48 14.88 14.75
C GLY A 10 -24.05 13.96 13.60
N LYS A 11 -22.75 13.70 13.40
CA LYS A 11 -22.24 12.75 12.40
C LYS A 11 -22.30 11.33 12.97
N ARG A 12 -22.82 10.39 12.17
CA ARG A 12 -22.82 8.97 12.50
C ARG A 12 -21.37 8.50 12.66
N GLU A 13 -21.07 7.82 13.78
CA GLU A 13 -19.76 7.22 13.99
C GLU A 13 -19.49 6.12 12.97
N LEU A 14 -18.30 6.15 12.35
CA LEU A 14 -17.88 5.10 11.42
C LEU A 14 -17.76 3.75 12.15
N GLN A 15 -18.04 2.69 11.41
CA GLN A 15 -17.82 1.33 11.86
C GLN A 15 -16.49 0.78 11.34
N ALA A 16 -15.94 -0.18 12.06
CA ALA A 16 -14.87 -1.06 11.63
C ALA A 16 -15.32 -2.51 11.75
N PHE A 17 -14.74 -3.39 10.93
CA PHE A 17 -14.81 -4.83 11.18
C PHE A 17 -13.63 -5.20 12.06
N PHE A 18 -13.89 -5.75 13.24
CA PHE A 18 -12.88 -6.03 14.25
C PHE A 18 -13.22 -7.31 14.99
N LYS A 19 -12.29 -8.27 15.02
CA LYS A 19 -12.45 -9.57 15.69
C LYS A 19 -13.78 -10.26 15.32
N GLY A 20 -14.08 -10.34 14.03
CA GLY A 20 -15.26 -11.01 13.50
C GLY A 20 -16.59 -10.26 13.60
N LYS A 21 -16.58 -8.97 13.97
CA LYS A 21 -17.81 -8.18 14.19
C LYS A 21 -17.69 -6.76 13.63
N PHE A 22 -18.80 -6.21 13.18
CA PHE A 22 -18.91 -4.76 12.94
C PHE A 22 -19.11 -4.04 14.26
N VAL A 23 -18.22 -3.12 14.57
CA VAL A 23 -18.25 -2.32 15.81
C VAL A 23 -18.01 -0.85 15.49
N PRO A 24 -18.48 0.08 16.35
CA PRO A 24 -18.03 1.48 16.25
C PRO A 24 -16.50 1.56 16.26
N ILE A 25 -15.91 2.42 15.43
CA ILE A 25 -14.44 2.49 15.29
C ILE A 25 -13.74 2.81 16.61
N SER A 26 -14.39 3.57 17.49
CA SER A 26 -13.90 3.87 18.85
C SER A 26 -13.75 2.63 19.75
N GLN A 27 -14.42 1.53 19.41
CA GLN A 27 -14.35 0.26 20.14
C GLN A 27 -13.35 -0.72 19.51
N ALA A 28 -12.85 -0.46 18.30
CA ALA A 28 -11.82 -1.28 17.65
C ALA A 28 -10.45 -0.98 18.25
N ARG A 29 -10.17 -1.53 19.42
CA ARG A 29 -8.96 -1.28 20.21
C ARG A 29 -8.18 -2.55 20.46
N VAL A 30 -6.85 -2.43 20.42
CA VAL A 30 -5.92 -3.50 20.79
C VAL A 30 -5.23 -3.15 22.11
N SER A 31 -4.82 -4.19 22.82
CA SER A 31 -4.00 -4.07 24.03
C SER A 31 -2.61 -3.55 23.69
N VAL A 32 -2.00 -2.82 24.60
CA VAL A 32 -0.57 -2.46 24.52
C VAL A 32 0.34 -3.69 24.52
N MET A 33 -0.15 -4.85 24.97
CA MET A 33 0.56 -6.14 24.95
C MET A 33 0.47 -6.84 23.59
N THR A 34 -0.30 -6.33 22.62
CA THR A 34 -0.47 -6.95 21.30
C THR A 34 0.86 -7.13 20.60
N HIS A 35 1.20 -8.37 20.23
CA HIS A 35 2.49 -8.75 19.65
C HIS A 35 2.85 -7.89 18.42
N ALA A 36 1.90 -7.67 17.52
CA ALA A 36 2.13 -6.88 16.33
C ALA A 36 2.53 -5.42 16.61
N LEU A 37 2.10 -4.84 17.75
CA LEU A 37 2.48 -3.49 18.16
C LEU A 37 3.98 -3.40 18.51
N HIS A 38 4.56 -4.49 19.04
CA HIS A 38 5.97 -4.52 19.44
C HIS A 38 6.91 -4.96 18.31
N TYR A 39 6.44 -5.85 17.42
CA TYR A 39 7.31 -6.56 16.48
C TYR A 39 6.94 -6.35 15.01
N GLY A 40 5.90 -5.56 14.71
CA GLY A 40 5.48 -5.28 13.33
C GLY A 40 4.93 -6.51 12.58
N THR A 41 4.49 -7.55 13.30
CA THR A 41 4.01 -8.82 12.76
C THR A 41 2.59 -8.71 12.24
N GLY A 42 2.44 -7.98 11.13
CA GLY A 42 1.17 -7.81 10.43
C GLY A 42 1.38 -7.65 8.93
N VAL A 43 0.34 -7.93 8.17
CA VAL A 43 0.23 -7.62 6.73
C VAL A 43 -1.03 -6.81 6.50
N PHE A 44 -0.95 -5.83 5.62
CA PHE A 44 -2.06 -4.95 5.35
C PHE A 44 -2.23 -4.67 3.86
N GLU A 45 -3.37 -4.11 3.51
CA GLU A 45 -3.61 -3.57 2.18
C GLU A 45 -3.98 -2.10 2.24
N GLY A 46 -3.78 -1.43 1.12
CA GLY A 46 -4.31 -0.13 0.83
C GLY A 46 -5.17 -0.23 -0.41
N ILE A 47 -6.47 -0.04 -0.27
CA ILE A 47 -7.43 -0.20 -1.34
C ILE A 47 -8.20 1.10 -1.49
N ARG A 48 -8.38 1.57 -2.72
CA ARG A 48 -9.15 2.79 -2.97
C ARG A 48 -10.58 2.46 -3.37
N GLY A 49 -11.51 3.20 -2.77
CA GLY A 49 -12.88 3.30 -3.25
C GLY A 49 -13.09 4.67 -3.87
N ASN A 50 -13.51 4.70 -5.14
CA ASN A 50 -13.75 5.93 -5.89
C ASN A 50 -15.24 6.21 -5.92
N TRP A 51 -15.65 7.37 -5.44
CA TRP A 51 -17.03 7.81 -5.44
C TRP A 51 -17.47 8.24 -6.84
N ASN A 52 -18.60 7.74 -7.27
CA ASN A 52 -19.26 8.20 -8.49
C ASN A 52 -20.53 8.97 -8.11
N GLU A 53 -20.52 10.28 -8.30
CA GLU A 53 -21.62 11.18 -7.93
C GLU A 53 -22.91 10.86 -8.70
N GLU A 54 -22.80 10.59 -10.01
CA GLU A 54 -23.96 10.36 -10.88
C GLU A 54 -24.72 9.09 -10.48
N LYS A 55 -23.98 8.05 -10.09
CA LYS A 55 -24.56 6.75 -9.73
C LYS A 55 -24.80 6.60 -8.23
N GLY A 56 -24.21 7.48 -7.42
CA GLY A 56 -24.33 7.42 -5.97
C GLY A 56 -23.70 6.17 -5.34
N ILE A 57 -22.63 5.64 -5.94
CA ILE A 57 -21.94 4.42 -5.50
C ILE A 57 -20.44 4.60 -5.41
N VAL A 58 -19.78 3.79 -4.57
CA VAL A 58 -18.33 3.67 -4.48
C VAL A 58 -17.86 2.49 -5.33
N TYR A 59 -17.00 2.74 -6.29
CA TYR A 59 -16.29 1.71 -7.03
C TYR A 59 -15.01 1.31 -6.31
N ILE A 60 -14.83 0.03 -6.05
CA ILE A 60 -13.61 -0.50 -5.42
C ILE A 60 -12.80 -1.23 -6.49
N PHE A 61 -11.59 -0.73 -6.75
CA PHE A 61 -10.76 -1.24 -7.84
C PHE A 61 -10.01 -2.50 -7.43
N ARG A 62 -10.17 -3.59 -8.19
CA ARG A 62 -9.45 -4.87 -8.06
C ARG A 62 -9.42 -5.42 -6.64
N LEU A 63 -10.56 -5.36 -5.95
CA LEU A 63 -10.69 -5.74 -4.53
C LEU A 63 -10.21 -7.18 -4.26
N ARG A 64 -10.54 -8.10 -5.16
CA ARG A 64 -10.19 -9.52 -5.03
C ARG A 64 -8.68 -9.73 -5.03
N GLU A 65 -7.95 -9.10 -5.94
CA GLU A 65 -6.50 -9.23 -6.05
C GLU A 65 -5.77 -8.63 -4.85
N HIS A 66 -6.33 -7.58 -4.24
CA HIS A 66 -5.82 -7.07 -2.97
C HIS A 66 -5.92 -8.11 -1.86
N TYR A 67 -7.05 -8.81 -1.75
CA TYR A 67 -7.18 -9.86 -0.75
C TYR A 67 -6.37 -11.11 -1.06
N ASP A 68 -6.21 -11.47 -2.32
CA ASP A 68 -5.31 -12.55 -2.71
C ASP A 68 -3.85 -12.25 -2.33
N ARG A 69 -3.40 -10.99 -2.43
CA ARG A 69 -2.07 -10.55 -1.97
C ARG A 69 -1.98 -10.53 -0.44
N LEU A 70 -3.00 -10.02 0.26
CA LEU A 70 -3.07 -10.08 1.73
C LEU A 70 -2.92 -11.51 2.23
N LEU A 71 -3.69 -12.45 1.67
CA LEU A 71 -3.67 -13.85 2.10
C LEU A 71 -2.35 -14.55 1.77
N ARG A 72 -1.66 -14.20 0.67
CA ARG A 72 -0.29 -14.63 0.44
C ARG A 72 0.65 -14.15 1.56
N GLY A 73 0.50 -12.88 1.97
CA GLY A 73 1.25 -12.33 3.10
C GLY A 73 0.95 -13.03 4.42
N CYS A 74 -0.31 -13.40 4.65
CA CYS A 74 -0.71 -14.18 5.82
C CYS A 74 0.01 -15.54 5.86
N ARG A 75 0.21 -16.19 4.72
CA ARG A 75 0.96 -17.47 4.68
C ARG A 75 2.41 -17.32 5.11
N ILE A 76 3.09 -16.23 4.70
CA ILE A 76 4.50 -15.98 5.06
C ILE A 76 4.66 -15.70 6.56
N LEU A 77 3.77 -14.88 7.13
CA LEU A 77 3.81 -14.55 8.56
C LEU A 77 2.99 -15.52 9.44
N MET A 78 2.55 -16.64 8.86
CA MET A 78 1.74 -17.65 9.57
C MET A 78 0.53 -17.02 10.29
N LEU A 79 -0.12 -16.03 9.66
CA LEU A 79 -1.32 -15.39 10.17
C LEU A 79 -2.52 -16.26 9.80
N ASP A 80 -3.06 -16.97 10.78
CA ASP A 80 -4.25 -17.78 10.62
C ASP A 80 -5.49 -16.91 10.85
N ILE A 81 -6.15 -16.50 9.76
CA ILE A 81 -7.42 -15.75 9.76
C ILE A 81 -8.48 -16.61 9.09
N PRO A 82 -9.69 -16.73 9.66
CA PRO A 82 -10.71 -17.67 9.20
C PRO A 82 -11.56 -17.12 8.04
N TYR A 83 -10.92 -16.51 7.03
CA TYR A 83 -11.62 -15.88 5.91
C TYR A 83 -10.98 -16.23 4.57
N THR A 84 -11.81 -16.52 3.60
CA THR A 84 -11.45 -16.57 2.16
C THR A 84 -11.40 -15.15 1.58
N ALA A 85 -10.77 -15.00 0.42
CA ALA A 85 -10.76 -13.71 -0.29
C ALA A 85 -12.17 -13.22 -0.66
N GLU A 86 -13.08 -14.13 -0.98
CA GLU A 86 -14.47 -13.81 -1.29
C GLU A 86 -15.23 -13.27 -0.06
N GLU A 87 -15.07 -13.92 1.08
CA GLU A 87 -15.67 -13.45 2.34
C GLU A 87 -15.13 -12.08 2.74
N LEU A 88 -13.82 -11.84 2.56
CA LEU A 88 -13.21 -10.54 2.82
C LEU A 88 -13.72 -9.45 1.87
N CYS A 89 -13.97 -9.78 0.60
CA CYS A 89 -14.62 -8.86 -0.34
C CYS A 89 -16.05 -8.50 0.14
N ASN A 90 -16.83 -9.48 0.54
CA ASN A 90 -18.20 -9.26 1.03
C ASN A 90 -18.22 -8.42 2.32
N ILE A 91 -17.34 -8.72 3.28
CA ILE A 91 -17.17 -7.92 4.51
C ILE A 91 -16.80 -6.47 4.17
N THR A 92 -15.97 -6.27 3.14
CA THR A 92 -15.56 -4.92 2.72
C THR A 92 -16.75 -4.14 2.15
N VAL A 93 -17.52 -4.74 1.26
CA VAL A 93 -18.72 -4.12 0.69
C VAL A 93 -19.71 -3.76 1.80
N ASP A 94 -20.00 -4.70 2.69
CA ASP A 94 -20.88 -4.48 3.85
C ASP A 94 -20.40 -3.30 4.72
N LEU A 95 -19.09 -3.20 4.96
CA LEU A 95 -18.54 -2.10 5.77
C LEU A 95 -18.66 -0.75 5.07
N VAL A 96 -18.41 -0.70 3.75
CA VAL A 96 -18.54 0.53 2.95
C VAL A 96 -19.99 1.00 2.94
N GLU A 97 -20.96 0.10 2.75
CA GLU A 97 -22.40 0.40 2.82
C GLU A 97 -22.82 0.90 4.19
N ARG A 98 -22.37 0.24 5.26
CA ARG A 98 -22.67 0.65 6.65
C ARG A 98 -22.13 2.04 6.95
N ASN A 99 -20.97 2.40 6.43
CA ASN A 99 -20.36 3.70 6.66
C ASN A 99 -20.96 4.80 5.78
N GLY A 100 -21.62 4.46 4.66
CA GLY A 100 -22.40 5.38 3.84
C GLY A 100 -21.57 6.55 3.29
N HIS A 101 -20.32 6.28 2.90
CA HIS A 101 -19.45 7.29 2.32
C HIS A 101 -20.01 7.84 0.99
N ARG A 102 -19.89 9.16 0.80
CA ARG A 102 -20.27 9.87 -0.43
C ARG A 102 -19.07 10.67 -0.98
N GLN A 103 -17.92 10.07 -0.91
CA GLN A 103 -16.63 10.63 -1.38
C GLN A 103 -15.64 9.49 -1.53
N ASP A 104 -14.49 9.77 -2.13
CA ASP A 104 -13.39 8.82 -2.20
C ASP A 104 -12.98 8.35 -0.81
N ILE A 105 -12.67 7.06 -0.72
CA ILE A 105 -12.30 6.42 0.55
C ILE A 105 -11.02 5.60 0.42
N TYR A 106 -10.36 5.45 1.53
CA TYR A 106 -9.29 4.49 1.72
C TYR A 106 -9.76 3.34 2.59
N ILE A 107 -9.57 2.13 2.11
CA ILE A 107 -9.95 0.88 2.78
C ILE A 107 -8.66 0.23 3.26
N ARG A 108 -8.56 -0.01 4.56
CA ARG A 108 -7.38 -0.55 5.22
C ARG A 108 -7.69 -1.86 5.94
N PRO A 109 -7.58 -3.01 5.25
CA PRO A 109 -7.52 -4.31 5.91
C PRO A 109 -6.15 -4.53 6.53
N LEU A 110 -6.11 -5.19 7.68
CA LEU A 110 -4.90 -5.57 8.41
C LEU A 110 -5.13 -6.92 9.09
N ALA A 111 -4.30 -7.90 8.75
CA ALA A 111 -4.15 -9.15 9.49
C ALA A 111 -2.88 -9.06 10.35
N TYR A 112 -2.94 -9.49 11.60
CA TYR A 112 -1.84 -9.26 12.54
C TYR A 112 -1.77 -10.33 13.64
N LYS A 113 -0.58 -10.52 14.24
CA LYS A 113 -0.43 -11.33 15.44
C LYS A 113 -1.04 -10.60 16.64
N SER A 114 -2.16 -11.13 17.09
CA SER A 114 -3.00 -10.51 18.12
C SER A 114 -2.71 -10.99 19.54
N ALA A 115 -1.86 -12.00 19.70
CA ALA A 115 -1.47 -12.51 21.01
C ALA A 115 -0.97 -11.37 21.92
N GLU A 116 -1.49 -11.31 23.15
CA GLU A 116 -1.06 -10.36 24.17
C GLU A 116 0.16 -10.93 24.91
N LEU A 117 1.27 -11.06 24.18
CA LEU A 117 2.46 -11.73 24.64
C LEU A 117 3.71 -11.05 24.08
N VAL A 118 4.65 -10.70 24.94
CA VAL A 118 5.97 -10.19 24.55
C VAL A 118 7.05 -11.27 24.74
N ALA A 119 8.21 -11.08 24.11
CA ALA A 119 9.36 -11.98 24.19
C ALA A 119 9.10 -13.42 23.68
N ASN A 120 8.13 -13.60 22.79
CA ASN A 120 7.95 -14.85 22.05
C ASN A 120 8.07 -14.55 20.54
N LEU A 121 9.10 -15.10 19.87
CA LEU A 121 9.36 -14.91 18.44
C LEU A 121 8.92 -16.08 17.58
N LYS A 122 8.13 -17.01 18.13
CA LYS A 122 7.65 -18.21 17.43
C LYS A 122 6.26 -17.94 16.84
N LEU A 123 6.18 -17.62 15.57
CA LEU A 123 4.94 -17.27 14.88
C LEU A 123 3.82 -18.32 15.04
N GLN A 124 4.16 -19.59 15.06
CA GLN A 124 3.20 -20.70 15.18
C GLN A 124 2.50 -20.78 16.54
N GLU A 125 3.06 -20.13 17.57
CA GLU A 125 2.50 -20.11 18.92
C GLU A 125 1.59 -18.88 19.17
N LEU A 126 1.50 -17.97 18.20
CA LEU A 126 0.82 -16.69 18.35
C LEU A 126 -0.52 -16.71 17.65
N SER A 127 -1.58 -16.32 18.35
CA SER A 127 -2.89 -16.08 17.75
C SER A 127 -2.86 -14.92 16.73
N SER A 128 -3.81 -14.94 15.81
CA SER A 128 -3.96 -13.91 14.77
C SER A 128 -5.38 -13.35 14.78
N ASP A 129 -5.51 -12.10 14.39
CA ASP A 129 -6.79 -11.44 14.17
C ASP A 129 -6.77 -10.64 12.86
N PHE A 130 -7.97 -10.26 12.41
CA PHE A 130 -8.19 -9.41 11.27
C PHE A 130 -9.01 -8.19 11.64
N THR A 131 -8.65 -7.03 11.08
CA THR A 131 -9.44 -5.81 11.18
C THR A 131 -9.52 -5.11 9.83
N LEU A 132 -10.64 -4.43 9.62
CA LEU A 132 -10.89 -3.64 8.41
C LEU A 132 -11.51 -2.31 8.80
N MET A 133 -10.99 -1.22 8.28
CA MET A 133 -11.56 0.11 8.43
C MET A 133 -11.61 0.87 7.11
N THR A 134 -12.51 1.83 7.03
CA THR A 134 -12.62 2.77 5.91
C THR A 134 -12.54 4.19 6.44
N VAL A 135 -11.82 5.04 5.71
CA VAL A 135 -11.69 6.46 6.05
C VAL A 135 -11.88 7.31 4.79
N PRO A 136 -12.42 8.53 4.89
CA PRO A 136 -12.36 9.50 3.82
C PRO A 136 -10.92 9.69 3.34
N PHE A 137 -10.71 9.78 2.03
CA PHE A 137 -9.38 9.85 1.46
C PHE A 137 -9.31 10.87 0.33
N GLY A 138 -8.51 11.89 0.53
CA GLY A 138 -8.20 12.90 -0.47
C GLY A 138 -6.91 12.59 -1.25
N SER A 139 -6.23 13.64 -1.73
CA SER A 139 -4.93 13.53 -2.37
C SER A 139 -3.85 13.08 -1.38
N TYR A 140 -3.09 12.03 -1.71
CA TYR A 140 -2.01 11.49 -0.87
C TYR A 140 -0.72 12.32 -0.96
N LEU A 141 -0.38 12.78 -2.14
CA LEU A 141 0.87 13.52 -2.41
C LEU A 141 0.68 15.05 -2.34
N GLY A 142 -0.22 15.52 -1.47
CA GLY A 142 -0.45 16.95 -1.27
C GLY A 142 -1.08 17.68 -2.46
N GLY A 143 -1.59 16.94 -3.48
CA GLY A 143 -2.15 17.49 -4.70
C GLY A 143 -1.09 18.01 -5.67
N ALA A 144 0.17 17.60 -5.54
CA ALA A 144 1.20 17.93 -6.52
C ALA A 144 0.92 17.21 -7.84
N ASP A 145 0.90 17.95 -8.93
CA ASP A 145 0.72 17.41 -10.29
C ASP A 145 1.96 16.62 -10.75
N ALA A 146 3.12 16.87 -10.15
CA ALA A 146 4.40 16.21 -10.43
C ALA A 146 5.33 16.26 -9.22
N LEU A 147 6.28 15.34 -9.14
CA LEU A 147 7.16 15.14 -7.99
C LEU A 147 8.62 15.47 -8.29
N ARG A 148 9.31 16.01 -7.29
CA ARG A 148 10.76 16.09 -7.24
C ARG A 148 11.24 15.00 -6.27
N CYS A 149 12.00 14.05 -6.81
CA CYS A 149 12.48 12.89 -6.05
C CYS A 149 13.98 12.98 -5.76
N CYS A 150 14.42 12.28 -4.74
CA CYS A 150 15.84 12.00 -4.54
C CYS A 150 16.10 10.52 -4.30
N THR A 151 17.28 10.06 -4.67
CA THR A 151 17.73 8.72 -4.32
C THR A 151 18.08 8.69 -2.84
N SER A 152 17.40 7.84 -2.07
CA SER A 152 17.64 7.69 -0.64
C SER A 152 18.99 7.02 -0.34
N SER A 153 19.59 7.37 0.78
CA SER A 153 20.74 6.65 1.35
C SER A 153 20.33 5.28 1.92
N TRP A 154 19.07 5.11 2.28
CA TRP A 154 18.50 3.84 2.74
C TRP A 154 18.32 2.89 1.56
N ARG A 155 18.79 1.64 1.72
CA ARG A 155 18.54 0.57 0.75
C ARG A 155 17.26 -0.18 1.08
N ARG A 156 16.58 -0.66 0.05
CA ARG A 156 15.44 -1.57 0.23
C ARG A 156 15.91 -2.83 0.95
N VAL A 157 15.13 -3.31 1.91
CA VAL A 157 15.40 -4.61 2.53
C VAL A 157 15.39 -5.69 1.47
N ASP A 158 16.27 -6.68 1.63
CA ASP A 158 16.34 -7.84 0.76
C ASP A 158 15.34 -8.92 1.19
N ASP A 159 14.83 -9.73 0.26
CA ASP A 159 13.86 -10.79 0.56
C ASP A 159 14.41 -11.81 1.58
N SER A 160 15.72 -12.01 1.62
CA SER A 160 16.39 -12.84 2.63
C SER A 160 16.35 -12.26 4.06
N MET A 161 16.03 -10.97 4.20
CA MET A 161 15.88 -10.28 5.49
C MET A 161 14.41 -10.24 5.91
N ILE A 162 13.56 -9.69 5.06
CA ILE A 162 12.09 -9.64 5.20
C ILE A 162 11.49 -9.73 3.81
N SER A 163 10.56 -10.64 3.58
CA SER A 163 9.97 -10.80 2.26
C SER A 163 9.37 -9.49 1.71
N THR A 164 9.85 -9.09 0.53
CA THR A 164 9.39 -7.93 -0.21
C THR A 164 8.14 -8.22 -1.06
N HIS A 165 7.79 -9.49 -1.23
CA HIS A 165 6.59 -9.94 -1.93
C HIS A 165 5.29 -9.72 -1.13
N ILE A 166 5.40 -9.27 0.12
CA ILE A 166 4.26 -9.01 1.00
C ILE A 166 4.25 -7.57 1.52
N LYS A 167 3.06 -7.04 1.76
CA LYS A 167 2.87 -5.71 2.34
C LYS A 167 2.88 -5.80 3.87
N SER A 168 4.06 -6.09 4.45
CA SER A 168 4.23 -6.31 5.89
C SER A 168 4.38 -4.99 6.64
N SER A 169 3.76 -4.88 7.81
CA SER A 169 3.84 -3.67 8.65
C SER A 169 5.27 -3.34 9.07
N GLY A 170 6.07 -4.35 9.40
CA GLY A 170 7.44 -4.15 9.88
C GLY A 170 8.39 -3.55 8.83
N ILE A 171 8.19 -3.86 7.55
CA ILE A 171 9.02 -3.34 6.45
C ILE A 171 8.84 -1.83 6.24
N TYR A 172 7.71 -1.28 6.66
CA TYR A 172 7.39 0.14 6.45
C TYR A 172 8.29 1.10 7.23
N VAL A 173 8.99 0.64 8.26
CA VAL A 173 10.03 1.46 8.91
C VAL A 173 11.11 1.88 7.90
N ASN A 174 11.54 0.96 7.01
CA ASN A 174 12.49 1.26 5.93
C ASN A 174 11.93 2.34 4.97
N SER A 175 10.68 2.19 4.52
CA SER A 175 10.00 3.18 3.69
C SER A 175 9.86 4.55 4.36
N ILE A 176 9.49 4.57 5.65
CA ILE A 176 9.33 5.80 6.44
C ILE A 176 10.67 6.54 6.59
N LEU A 177 11.77 5.82 6.83
CA LEU A 177 13.11 6.42 6.94
C LEU A 177 13.53 7.06 5.62
N ALA A 178 13.36 6.37 4.50
CA ALA A 178 13.66 6.90 3.17
C ALA A 178 12.82 8.14 2.83
N LYS A 179 11.50 8.09 3.08
CA LYS A 179 10.60 9.22 2.86
C LYS A 179 10.95 10.42 3.73
N THR A 180 11.26 10.17 5.01
CA THR A 180 11.64 11.22 5.94
C THR A 180 12.95 11.91 5.51
N GLU A 181 13.95 11.13 5.09
CA GLU A 181 15.20 11.66 4.54
C GLU A 181 14.92 12.60 3.35
N ALA A 182 14.15 12.14 2.38
CA ALA A 182 13.82 12.93 1.20
C ALA A 182 13.09 14.24 1.55
N THR A 183 12.08 14.16 2.41
CA THR A 183 11.28 15.35 2.77
C THR A 183 12.08 16.35 3.60
N LEU A 184 12.96 15.91 4.50
CA LEU A 184 13.88 16.80 5.22
C LEU A 184 14.90 17.47 4.30
N ALA A 185 15.26 16.81 3.18
CA ALA A 185 16.12 17.36 2.14
C ALA A 185 15.40 18.27 1.13
N GLY A 186 14.09 18.47 1.29
CA GLY A 186 13.26 19.35 0.44
C GLY A 186 12.73 18.70 -0.85
N PHE A 187 12.74 17.37 -0.93
CA PHE A 187 12.14 16.61 -2.00
C PHE A 187 10.73 16.11 -1.63
N ASP A 188 9.95 15.73 -2.63
CA ASP A 188 8.59 15.28 -2.43
C ASP A 188 8.53 13.77 -2.18
N GLU A 189 9.48 12.97 -2.75
CA GLU A 189 9.51 11.52 -2.62
C GLU A 189 10.94 10.97 -2.71
N ALA A 190 11.14 9.74 -2.16
CA ALA A 190 12.38 9.00 -2.22
C ALA A 190 12.31 7.88 -3.28
N ILE A 191 13.38 7.73 -4.06
CA ILE A 191 13.65 6.53 -4.85
C ILE A 191 14.62 5.65 -4.06
N ILE A 192 14.23 4.40 -3.82
CA ILE A 192 15.01 3.46 -3.03
C ILE A 192 15.69 2.46 -3.99
N LEU A 193 16.97 2.24 -3.78
CA LEU A 193 17.74 1.22 -4.51
C LEU A 193 17.79 -0.08 -3.71
N ASN A 194 17.92 -1.22 -4.39
CA ASN A 194 18.17 -2.52 -3.76
C ASN A 194 19.65 -2.62 -3.25
N GLN A 195 20.02 -3.77 -2.71
CA GLN A 195 21.37 -3.99 -2.17
C GLN A 195 22.46 -3.92 -3.26
N ASP A 196 22.13 -4.33 -4.50
CA ASP A 196 23.07 -4.30 -5.63
C ASP A 196 23.20 -2.91 -6.27
N GLY A 197 22.40 -1.94 -5.85
CA GLY A 197 22.41 -0.57 -6.35
C GLY A 197 21.45 -0.30 -7.50
N HIS A 198 20.64 -1.28 -7.91
CA HIS A 198 19.60 -1.07 -8.90
C HIS A 198 18.39 -0.39 -8.28
N VAL A 199 17.63 0.31 -9.12
CA VAL A 199 16.37 0.95 -8.75
C VAL A 199 15.36 -0.11 -8.32
N CYS A 200 14.75 0.09 -7.16
CA CYS A 200 13.71 -0.79 -6.64
C CYS A 200 12.32 -0.16 -6.80
N GLU A 201 12.01 0.83 -5.99
CA GLU A 201 10.69 1.45 -5.95
C GLU A 201 10.75 2.81 -5.23
N GLY A 202 9.64 3.56 -5.16
CA GLY A 202 9.48 4.68 -4.25
C GLY A 202 9.31 4.24 -2.80
N SER A 203 9.01 5.18 -1.89
CA SER A 203 8.82 4.82 -0.48
C SER A 203 7.53 4.01 -0.25
N GLY A 204 6.52 4.16 -1.11
CA GLY A 204 5.24 3.44 -1.06
C GLY A 204 4.63 3.17 -2.45
N GLU A 205 5.37 3.38 -3.51
CA GLU A 205 4.98 3.31 -4.92
C GLU A 205 5.97 2.50 -5.75
N ASN A 206 5.48 1.79 -6.78
CA ASN A 206 6.36 1.26 -7.81
C ASN A 206 6.79 2.37 -8.77
N ILE A 207 7.89 2.15 -9.50
CA ILE A 207 8.47 3.12 -10.44
C ILE A 207 8.47 2.57 -11.87
N PHE A 208 8.23 3.44 -12.81
CA PHE A 208 8.36 3.23 -14.24
C PHE A 208 9.20 4.34 -14.87
N MET A 209 9.88 4.02 -15.96
CA MET A 209 10.48 5.00 -16.86
C MET A 209 10.12 4.70 -18.31
N VAL A 210 10.08 5.75 -19.13
CA VAL A 210 10.04 5.63 -20.59
C VAL A 210 11.44 5.89 -21.12
N ALA A 211 11.93 4.98 -21.94
CA ALA A 211 13.24 5.13 -22.57
C ALA A 211 13.23 4.52 -23.99
N GLY A 212 13.51 5.35 -25.00
CA GLY A 212 13.54 4.94 -26.38
C GLY A 212 12.22 4.31 -26.85
N GLY A 213 11.08 4.89 -26.48
CA GLY A 213 9.74 4.44 -26.83
C GLY A 213 9.28 3.13 -26.13
N ARG A 214 10.00 2.67 -25.13
CA ARG A 214 9.65 1.49 -24.31
C ARG A 214 9.29 1.90 -22.90
N LEU A 215 8.31 1.24 -22.31
CA LEU A 215 7.98 1.35 -20.90
C LEU A 215 8.80 0.33 -20.11
N VAL A 216 9.60 0.79 -19.16
CA VAL A 216 10.53 -0.04 -18.37
C VAL A 216 10.19 0.09 -16.89
N THR A 217 10.22 -1.03 -16.18
CA THR A 217 10.02 -1.07 -14.71
C THR A 217 10.95 -2.11 -14.09
N PRO A 218 11.40 -1.93 -12.83
CA PRO A 218 12.19 -2.94 -12.12
C PRO A 218 11.47 -4.28 -12.04
N THR A 219 12.23 -5.36 -12.03
CA THR A 219 11.70 -6.71 -11.77
C THR A 219 11.30 -6.87 -10.31
N LEU A 220 10.58 -7.94 -10.00
CA LEU A 220 10.26 -8.25 -8.59
C LEU A 220 11.50 -8.76 -7.84
N GLU A 221 12.49 -9.31 -8.57
CA GLU A 221 13.79 -9.72 -8.02
C GLU A 221 14.62 -8.52 -7.54
N ASP A 222 14.33 -7.31 -8.01
CA ASP A 222 14.91 -6.07 -7.48
C ASP A 222 14.30 -5.65 -6.14
N ASN A 223 13.58 -6.54 -5.45
CA ASN A 223 12.95 -6.35 -4.15
C ASN A 223 11.76 -5.37 -4.14
N SER A 224 11.15 -5.11 -5.28
CA SER A 224 9.95 -4.29 -5.37
C SER A 224 8.67 -5.06 -4.99
N LEU A 225 7.71 -4.38 -4.38
CA LEU A 225 6.40 -4.96 -4.08
C LEU A 225 5.66 -5.29 -5.40
N PRO A 226 5.02 -6.49 -5.53
CA PRO A 226 4.14 -6.80 -6.66
C PRO A 226 2.87 -5.94 -6.61
N GLY A 227 2.98 -4.70 -7.11
CA GLY A 227 1.92 -3.68 -7.06
C GLY A 227 0.74 -4.01 -7.96
N ILE A 228 -0.49 -3.84 -7.46
CA ILE A 228 -1.71 -4.04 -8.26
C ILE A 228 -1.85 -2.92 -9.30
N THR A 229 -1.50 -1.69 -8.93
CA THR A 229 -1.43 -0.58 -9.90
C THR A 229 -0.32 -0.81 -10.93
N ARG A 230 0.86 -1.28 -10.50
CA ARG A 230 1.96 -1.68 -11.41
C ARG A 230 1.48 -2.70 -12.45
N ASP A 231 0.85 -3.77 -12.00
CA ASP A 231 0.30 -4.80 -12.88
C ASP A 231 -0.74 -4.24 -13.85
N THR A 232 -1.61 -3.36 -13.39
CA THR A 232 -2.60 -2.69 -14.23
C THR A 232 -1.95 -1.82 -15.31
N VAL A 233 -0.91 -1.06 -14.95
CA VAL A 233 -0.16 -0.22 -15.92
C VAL A 233 0.47 -1.10 -16.99
N ILE A 234 1.10 -2.22 -16.61
CA ILE A 234 1.70 -3.15 -17.57
C ILE A 234 0.64 -3.68 -18.54
N GLN A 235 -0.48 -4.17 -18.02
CA GLN A 235 -1.57 -4.71 -18.84
C GLN A 235 -2.14 -3.66 -19.80
N LEU A 236 -2.50 -2.47 -19.32
CA LEU A 236 -3.08 -1.42 -20.16
C LEU A 236 -2.08 -0.86 -21.17
N ALA A 237 -0.81 -0.71 -20.80
CA ALA A 237 0.23 -0.28 -21.73
C ALA A 237 0.37 -1.25 -22.92
N GLN A 238 0.29 -2.55 -22.67
CA GLN A 238 0.39 -3.57 -23.70
C GLN A 238 -0.92 -3.69 -24.51
N SER A 239 -2.08 -3.79 -23.85
CA SER A 239 -3.35 -4.11 -24.52
C SER A 239 -4.00 -2.90 -25.20
N GLU A 240 -3.92 -1.72 -24.59
CA GLU A 240 -4.64 -0.54 -25.07
C GLU A 240 -3.73 0.44 -25.83
N LEU A 241 -2.45 0.54 -25.43
CA LEU A 241 -1.52 1.49 -26.03
C LEU A 241 -0.51 0.82 -27.00
N GLY A 242 -0.46 -0.51 -27.03
CA GLY A 242 0.49 -1.26 -27.86
C GLY A 242 1.96 -0.99 -27.50
N LEU A 243 2.24 -0.53 -26.29
CA LEU A 243 3.59 -0.22 -25.85
C LEU A 243 4.35 -1.50 -25.51
N HIS A 244 5.63 -1.52 -25.85
CA HIS A 244 6.53 -2.60 -25.44
C HIS A 244 6.95 -2.36 -23.98
N VAL A 245 6.50 -3.22 -23.08
CA VAL A 245 6.84 -3.18 -21.65
C VAL A 245 8.01 -4.13 -21.39
N VAL A 246 9.03 -3.65 -20.69
CA VAL A 246 10.23 -4.39 -20.31
C VAL A 246 10.37 -4.39 -18.79
N GLU A 247 10.35 -5.57 -18.20
CA GLU A 247 10.69 -5.77 -16.79
C GLU A 247 12.16 -6.18 -16.70
N ARG A 248 13.00 -5.33 -16.12
CA ARG A 248 14.43 -5.56 -15.93
C ARG A 248 14.99 -4.70 -14.82
N SER A 249 16.16 -5.05 -14.31
CA SER A 249 16.92 -4.16 -13.42
C SER A 249 17.24 -2.85 -14.14
N ILE A 250 17.22 -1.75 -13.40
CA ILE A 250 17.46 -0.40 -13.87
C ILE A 250 18.60 0.19 -13.05
N ASP A 251 19.65 0.68 -13.71
CA ASP A 251 20.69 1.42 -13.07
C ASP A 251 20.18 2.82 -12.67
N ARG A 252 20.65 3.33 -11.51
CA ARG A 252 20.26 4.67 -11.06
C ARG A 252 20.45 5.75 -12.12
N SER A 253 21.55 5.70 -12.86
CA SER A 253 21.87 6.69 -13.88
C SER A 253 20.96 6.66 -15.10
N GLU A 254 20.31 5.53 -15.37
CA GLU A 254 19.33 5.43 -16.46
C GLU A 254 18.11 6.33 -16.21
N LEU A 255 17.71 6.53 -14.95
CA LEU A 255 16.62 7.43 -14.62
C LEU A 255 16.91 8.89 -15.00
N TYR A 256 18.20 9.31 -14.99
CA TYR A 256 18.60 10.66 -15.41
C TYR A 256 18.56 10.86 -16.93
N LEU A 257 18.52 9.76 -17.68
CA LEU A 257 18.52 9.74 -19.14
C LEU A 257 17.15 9.32 -19.71
N ALA A 258 16.19 9.08 -18.83
CA ALA A 258 14.85 8.66 -19.23
C ALA A 258 14.08 9.81 -19.90
N ASP A 259 13.27 9.46 -20.89
CA ASP A 259 12.34 10.41 -21.54
C ASP A 259 11.23 10.83 -20.56
N GLU A 260 10.76 9.88 -19.71
CA GLU A 260 9.77 10.12 -18.65
C GLU A 260 10.05 9.19 -17.47
N VAL A 261 9.70 9.63 -16.25
CA VAL A 261 9.67 8.81 -15.04
C VAL A 261 8.35 9.07 -14.30
N PHE A 262 7.72 8.02 -13.79
CA PHE A 262 6.53 8.16 -12.97
C PHE A 262 6.42 7.09 -11.89
N LEU A 263 5.72 7.41 -10.82
CA LEU A 263 5.42 6.51 -9.70
C LEU A 263 3.98 6.02 -9.79
N THR A 264 3.73 4.80 -9.30
CA THR A 264 2.41 4.18 -9.34
C THR A 264 2.04 3.53 -8.01
N GLY A 265 0.82 3.79 -7.55
CA GLY A 265 0.31 3.17 -6.34
C GLY A 265 -1.15 3.48 -6.09
N THR A 266 -1.78 2.74 -5.18
CA THR A 266 -3.20 2.96 -4.82
C THR A 266 -3.46 4.37 -4.30
N ALA A 267 -2.53 4.93 -3.54
CA ALA A 267 -2.65 6.27 -2.97
C ALA A 267 -2.13 7.35 -3.93
N ALA A 268 -1.04 7.07 -4.63
CA ALA A 268 -0.36 7.99 -5.53
C ALA A 268 -0.97 8.03 -6.94
N HIS A 269 -1.80 7.05 -7.33
CA HIS A 269 -2.24 6.86 -8.72
C HIS A 269 -1.06 6.66 -9.68
N LEU A 270 -1.03 7.44 -10.76
CA LEU A 270 0.12 7.64 -11.65
C LEU A 270 0.58 9.07 -11.48
N THR A 271 1.76 9.27 -10.92
CA THR A 271 2.29 10.61 -10.64
C THR A 271 3.65 10.80 -11.32
N PRO A 272 3.78 11.78 -12.24
CA PRO A 272 5.03 12.07 -12.92
C PRO A 272 6.13 12.49 -11.94
N VAL A 273 7.38 12.13 -12.25
CA VAL A 273 8.60 12.64 -11.60
C VAL A 273 9.27 13.60 -12.58
N VAL A 274 9.33 14.87 -12.23
CA VAL A 274 9.91 15.91 -13.09
C VAL A 274 11.35 16.25 -12.73
N GLN A 275 11.81 15.84 -11.55
CA GLN A 275 13.18 16.05 -11.13
C GLN A 275 13.66 14.89 -10.26
N LEU A 276 14.88 14.41 -10.49
CA LEU A 276 15.53 13.39 -9.66
C LEU A 276 16.97 13.84 -9.32
N ASP A 277 17.29 13.87 -8.01
CA ASP A 277 18.63 14.25 -7.53
C ASP A 277 19.12 15.58 -8.14
N HIS A 278 18.24 16.61 -8.15
CA HIS A 278 18.46 17.93 -8.75
C HIS A 278 18.71 17.93 -10.27
N ARG A 279 18.31 16.87 -10.99
CA ARG A 279 18.33 16.79 -12.45
C ARG A 279 16.92 16.74 -12.97
N ASP A 280 16.60 17.62 -13.90
CA ASP A 280 15.29 17.61 -14.54
C ASP A 280 15.15 16.34 -15.40
N ILE A 281 14.00 15.71 -15.35
CA ILE A 281 13.58 14.65 -16.26
C ILE A 281 12.97 15.35 -17.47
N ALA A 282 13.27 14.88 -18.68
CA ALA A 282 12.96 15.54 -19.94
C ALA A 282 11.48 15.90 -20.11
#